data_4357584b96a3b7431deb3b80d167dfab
#
_entry.id   4357584b96a3b7431deb3b80d167dfab
#
_cell.length_a   1.000
_cell.length_b   1.000
_cell.length_c   1.000
_cell.angle_alpha   90.00
_cell.angle_beta   90.00
_cell.angle_gamma   90.00
#
_symmetry.space_group_name_H-M   'P 1'
#
loop_
_entity.id
_entity.type
_entity.pdbx_description
1 polymer ?
#
loop_
_entity_poly.entity_id
_entity_poly.type
_entity_poly.pdbx_seq_one_letter_code
_entity_poly.pdbx_strand_id
1 'polypeptide(L)'
;MIALKRPAEIELMRSAGRVVAEAHRLVRTLIAPGITTAEIDLAVERLFEQRGAQPLFKGVPGKVPFPAVCCISVNEEVVHGIPGNRALQAGDIVKVDTGCRLDGWCGDSAWTYAVGEVSEECRELMRVGQENLELAIREMGRSERWSQVAEKMESHVRDSGFSVVEQFVGHGIGREMHEDPQVPNFVSKQLLRQDFRLVPGLVLAIEPMVNAGGKTVRILSDHWTVETRDKRPSVHFEHTVAMTDQGPSILTDGS
;
A
#
# COMPACT_ATOMS: atom_id res chain seq x y z
N MET A 1 19.38 9.56 4.74
CA MET A 1 20.36 8.42 4.65
C MET A 1 19.58 7.13 4.87
N ILE A 2 19.70 6.14 3.98
CA ILE A 2 18.99 4.85 4.10
C ILE A 2 19.48 4.13 5.38
N ALA A 3 18.55 3.79 6.26
CA ALA A 3 18.82 3.07 7.51
C ALA A 3 18.63 1.57 7.29
N LEU A 4 19.73 0.80 7.34
CA LEU A 4 19.63 -0.66 7.27
C LEU A 4 19.27 -1.23 8.65
N LYS A 5 18.33 -2.16 8.69
CA LYS A 5 17.83 -2.81 9.89
C LYS A 5 18.60 -4.12 10.13
N ARG A 6 18.96 -4.36 11.38
CA ARG A 6 19.56 -5.63 11.81
C ARG A 6 18.50 -6.74 11.82
N PRO A 7 18.87 -8.02 11.73
CA PRO A 7 17.92 -9.13 11.77
C PRO A 7 16.94 -9.07 12.95
N ALA A 8 17.41 -8.73 14.14
CA ALA A 8 16.55 -8.59 15.31
C ALA A 8 15.53 -7.43 15.19
N GLU A 9 15.87 -6.36 14.47
CA GLU A 9 14.97 -5.24 14.23
C GLU A 9 13.91 -5.61 13.16
N ILE A 10 14.29 -6.40 12.17
CA ILE A 10 13.35 -6.96 11.18
C ILE A 10 12.30 -7.83 11.87
N GLU A 11 12.68 -8.64 12.87
CA GLU A 11 11.72 -9.45 13.62
C GLU A 11 10.74 -8.60 14.47
N LEU A 12 11.19 -7.47 15.00
CA LEU A 12 10.29 -6.52 15.67
C LEU A 12 9.32 -5.87 14.66
N MET A 13 9.79 -5.53 13.46
CA MET A 13 8.94 -5.05 12.37
C MET A 13 7.95 -6.12 11.90
N ARG A 14 8.38 -7.40 11.86
CA ARG A 14 7.48 -8.53 11.57
C ARG A 14 6.34 -8.61 12.59
N SER A 15 6.61 -8.32 13.86
CA SER A 15 5.56 -8.31 14.88
C SER A 15 4.50 -7.24 14.60
N ALA A 16 4.90 -6.02 14.21
CA ALA A 16 3.97 -4.98 13.74
C ALA A 16 3.24 -5.42 12.45
N GLY A 17 3.98 -6.00 11.50
CA GLY A 17 3.42 -6.52 10.25
C GLY A 17 2.35 -7.60 10.44
N ARG A 18 2.52 -8.48 11.45
CA ARG A 18 1.49 -9.48 11.81
C ARG A 18 0.19 -8.84 12.28
N VAL A 19 0.26 -7.73 13.02
CA VAL A 19 -0.94 -6.98 13.43
C VAL A 19 -1.63 -6.37 12.23
N VAL A 20 -0.88 -5.78 11.29
CA VAL A 20 -1.43 -5.26 10.03
C VAL A 20 -2.05 -6.37 9.19
N ALA A 21 -1.39 -7.52 9.07
CA ALA A 21 -1.97 -8.68 8.37
C ALA A 21 -3.25 -9.19 9.05
N GLU A 22 -3.33 -9.13 10.38
CA GLU A 22 -4.56 -9.47 11.12
C GLU A 22 -5.67 -8.46 10.81
N ALA A 23 -5.34 -7.16 10.70
CA ALA A 23 -6.30 -6.14 10.27
C ALA A 23 -6.85 -6.44 8.87
N HIS A 24 -6.01 -6.80 7.91
CA HIS A 24 -6.47 -7.19 6.57
C HIS A 24 -7.31 -8.48 6.56
N ARG A 25 -7.00 -9.45 7.42
CA ARG A 25 -7.87 -10.62 7.60
C ARG A 25 -9.24 -10.23 8.14
N LEU A 26 -9.30 -9.35 9.14
CA LEU A 26 -10.56 -8.82 9.66
C LEU A 26 -11.34 -8.07 8.58
N VAL A 27 -10.71 -7.13 7.88
CA VAL A 27 -11.32 -6.37 6.78
C VAL A 27 -11.94 -7.30 5.74
N ARG A 28 -11.22 -8.34 5.31
CA ARG A 28 -11.73 -9.33 4.36
C ARG A 28 -13.04 -9.98 4.80
N THR A 29 -13.26 -10.18 6.11
CA THR A 29 -14.52 -10.75 6.63
C THR A 29 -15.66 -9.74 6.68
N LEU A 30 -15.34 -8.45 6.67
CA LEU A 30 -16.32 -7.37 6.76
C LEU A 30 -16.79 -6.88 5.38
N ILE A 31 -15.97 -7.03 4.35
CA ILE A 31 -16.28 -6.54 3.00
C ILE A 31 -17.55 -7.21 2.47
N ALA A 32 -18.63 -6.44 2.42
CA ALA A 32 -19.92 -6.85 1.89
C ALA A 32 -20.74 -5.62 1.45
N PRO A 33 -21.71 -5.78 0.54
CA PRO A 33 -22.63 -4.68 0.24
C PRO A 33 -23.37 -4.21 1.50
N GLY A 34 -23.43 -2.90 1.69
CA GLY A 34 -24.13 -2.25 2.81
C GLY A 34 -23.24 -1.85 3.98
N ILE A 35 -22.03 -2.43 4.15
CA ILE A 35 -21.10 -1.94 5.17
C ILE A 35 -20.57 -0.56 4.79
N THR A 36 -20.44 0.33 5.76
CA THR A 36 -19.84 1.65 5.55
C THR A 36 -18.32 1.60 5.72
N THR A 37 -17.62 2.51 5.05
CA THR A 37 -16.17 2.63 5.20
C THR A 37 -15.79 3.02 6.64
N ALA A 38 -16.63 3.78 7.36
CA ALA A 38 -16.43 4.10 8.78
C ALA A 38 -16.53 2.87 9.69
N GLU A 39 -17.42 1.91 9.41
CA GLU A 39 -17.51 0.66 10.19
C GLU A 39 -16.26 -0.21 10.03
N ILE A 40 -15.67 -0.24 8.84
CA ILE A 40 -14.40 -0.93 8.58
C ILE A 40 -13.27 -0.27 9.38
N ASP A 41 -13.14 1.06 9.31
CA ASP A 41 -12.14 1.82 10.04
C ASP A 41 -12.23 1.58 11.55
N LEU A 42 -13.44 1.68 12.12
CA LEU A 42 -13.69 1.45 13.54
C LEU A 42 -13.32 0.02 13.98
N ALA A 43 -13.54 -0.98 13.12
CA ALA A 43 -13.18 -2.37 13.41
C ALA A 43 -11.65 -2.54 13.48
N VAL A 44 -10.90 -1.90 12.57
CA VAL A 44 -9.43 -1.91 12.57
C VAL A 44 -8.89 -1.12 13.78
N GLU A 45 -9.46 0.04 14.11
CA GLU A 45 -9.06 0.82 15.29
C GLU A 45 -9.16 -0.02 16.57
N ARG A 46 -10.28 -0.72 16.78
CA ARG A 46 -10.48 -1.63 17.92
C ARG A 46 -9.48 -2.79 17.95
N LEU A 47 -9.13 -3.32 16.78
CA LEU A 47 -8.12 -4.36 16.70
C LEU A 47 -6.75 -3.83 17.14
N PHE A 48 -6.34 -2.66 16.67
CA PHE A 48 -5.07 -2.05 17.08
C PHE A 48 -5.03 -1.77 18.58
N GLU A 49 -6.11 -1.26 19.17
CA GLU A 49 -6.24 -1.07 20.61
C GLU A 49 -6.06 -2.40 21.37
N GLN A 50 -6.73 -3.48 20.93
CA GLN A 50 -6.63 -4.81 21.55
C GLN A 50 -5.22 -5.40 21.45
N ARG A 51 -4.46 -5.05 20.43
CA ARG A 51 -3.08 -5.50 20.23
C ARG A 51 -2.04 -4.56 20.85
N GLY A 52 -2.47 -3.46 21.47
CA GLY A 52 -1.55 -2.45 22.00
C GLY A 52 -0.73 -1.75 20.92
N ALA A 53 -1.21 -1.77 19.68
CA ALA A 53 -0.57 -1.15 18.53
C ALA A 53 -1.08 0.28 18.35
N GLN A 54 -0.19 1.20 17.96
CA GLN A 54 -0.53 2.59 17.68
C GLN A 54 -0.79 2.75 16.18
N PRO A 55 -1.96 3.28 15.75
CA PRO A 55 -2.21 3.55 14.34
C PRO A 55 -1.23 4.61 13.83
N LEU A 56 -0.78 4.45 12.58
CA LEU A 56 0.19 5.35 11.95
C LEU A 56 -0.47 6.54 11.24
N PHE A 57 -1.68 6.38 10.72
CA PHE A 57 -2.31 7.37 9.84
C PHE A 57 -3.07 8.44 10.62
N LYS A 58 -3.76 8.06 11.70
CA LYS A 58 -4.58 8.98 12.48
C LYS A 58 -3.73 10.10 13.09
N GLY A 59 -4.07 11.35 12.74
CA GLY A 59 -3.35 12.53 13.20
C GLY A 59 -2.14 12.92 12.33
N VAL A 60 -1.87 12.23 11.22
CA VAL A 60 -0.82 12.65 10.28
C VAL A 60 -1.07 14.09 9.86
N PRO A 61 -0.05 14.98 9.97
CA PRO A 61 -0.19 16.39 9.66
C PRO A 61 -0.53 16.64 8.19
N GLY A 62 -1.48 17.55 7.96
CA GLY A 62 -1.90 18.06 6.66
C GLY A 62 -2.62 19.38 6.86
N LYS A 63 -3.32 19.90 5.84
CA LYS A 63 -4.18 21.09 6.00
C LYS A 63 -5.27 20.85 7.06
N VAL A 64 -5.76 19.61 7.11
CA VAL A 64 -6.53 19.04 8.22
C VAL A 64 -5.81 17.73 8.58
N PRO A 65 -5.53 17.42 9.85
CA PRO A 65 -4.93 16.14 10.21
C PRO A 65 -5.78 14.97 9.71
N PHE A 66 -5.15 13.88 9.25
CA PHE A 66 -5.89 12.70 8.78
C PHE A 66 -6.73 12.12 9.93
N PRO A 67 -8.04 11.90 9.75
CA PRO A 67 -8.93 11.65 10.88
C PRO A 67 -9.07 10.18 11.30
N ALA A 68 -8.55 9.23 10.51
CA ALA A 68 -8.88 7.82 10.60
C ALA A 68 -7.63 6.92 10.75
N VAL A 69 -7.82 5.65 11.08
CA VAL A 69 -6.73 4.66 11.20
C VAL A 69 -6.46 3.92 9.90
N CYS A 70 -7.43 3.95 8.97
CA CYS A 70 -7.30 3.42 7.63
C CYS A 70 -7.50 4.52 6.59
N CYS A 71 -6.78 4.44 5.45
CA CYS A 71 -7.22 5.06 4.22
C CYS A 71 -8.13 4.07 3.50
N ILE A 72 -9.38 4.49 3.19
CA ILE A 72 -10.34 3.63 2.49
C ILE A 72 -10.82 4.32 1.23
N SER A 73 -10.35 3.85 0.09
CA SER A 73 -10.55 4.47 -1.23
C SER A 73 -11.40 3.55 -2.10
N VAL A 74 -12.49 4.04 -2.70
CA VAL A 74 -13.46 3.22 -3.44
C VAL A 74 -13.43 3.58 -4.92
N ASN A 75 -13.40 2.57 -5.80
CA ASN A 75 -13.44 2.66 -7.26
C ASN A 75 -12.34 3.58 -7.84
N GLU A 76 -12.70 4.78 -8.32
CA GLU A 76 -11.78 5.76 -8.90
C GLU A 76 -10.90 6.48 -7.88
N GLU A 77 -11.19 6.38 -6.58
CA GLU A 77 -10.29 6.88 -5.54
C GLU A 77 -9.03 6.01 -5.51
N VAL A 78 -7.87 6.60 -5.62
CA VAL A 78 -6.57 5.90 -5.71
C VAL A 78 -6.07 5.55 -4.32
N VAL A 79 -5.80 6.58 -3.49
CA VAL A 79 -5.28 6.48 -2.12
C VAL A 79 -5.85 7.59 -1.23
N HIS A 80 -5.61 7.48 0.06
CA HIS A 80 -5.92 8.47 1.10
C HIS A 80 -7.42 8.81 1.23
N GLY A 81 -8.31 7.92 0.78
CA GLY A 81 -9.75 8.09 1.00
C GLY A 81 -10.08 8.14 2.48
N ILE A 82 -10.85 9.15 2.90
CA ILE A 82 -11.28 9.30 4.29
C ILE A 82 -12.49 8.40 4.55
N PRO A 83 -12.44 7.46 5.50
CA PRO A 83 -13.59 6.66 5.90
C PRO A 83 -14.78 7.50 6.34
N GLY A 84 -16.00 7.12 5.95
CA GLY A 84 -17.22 7.84 6.24
C GLY A 84 -18.47 6.98 6.09
N ASN A 85 -19.61 7.65 5.94
CA ASN A 85 -20.93 7.00 5.84
C ASN A 85 -21.22 6.37 4.47
N ARG A 86 -20.25 6.34 3.55
CA ARG A 86 -20.39 5.66 2.24
C ARG A 86 -20.55 4.17 2.49
N ALA A 87 -21.73 3.62 2.17
CA ALA A 87 -21.97 2.19 2.16
C ALA A 87 -21.43 1.58 0.85
N LEU A 88 -20.68 0.48 0.97
CA LEU A 88 -20.18 -0.25 -0.17
C LEU A 88 -21.33 -0.93 -0.94
N GLN A 89 -21.21 -1.00 -2.26
CA GLN A 89 -22.19 -1.61 -3.15
C GLN A 89 -21.59 -2.82 -3.88
N ALA A 90 -22.43 -3.76 -4.27
CA ALA A 90 -22.00 -4.85 -5.14
C ALA A 90 -21.45 -4.27 -6.46
N GLY A 91 -20.28 -4.71 -6.85
CA GLY A 91 -19.55 -4.17 -8.00
C GLY A 91 -18.46 -3.17 -7.66
N ASP A 92 -18.42 -2.63 -6.43
CA ASP A 92 -17.31 -1.78 -5.98
C ASP A 92 -16.00 -2.57 -5.84
N ILE A 93 -14.88 -1.91 -6.07
CA ILE A 93 -13.57 -2.30 -5.57
C ILE A 93 -13.13 -1.30 -4.49
N VAL A 94 -12.66 -1.80 -3.36
CA VAL A 94 -12.27 -0.95 -2.23
C VAL A 94 -10.82 -1.24 -1.82
N LYS A 95 -10.01 -0.19 -1.79
CA LYS A 95 -8.65 -0.20 -1.28
C LYS A 95 -8.71 0.14 0.20
N VAL A 96 -8.19 -0.74 1.02
CA VAL A 96 -7.98 -0.48 2.44
C VAL A 96 -6.47 -0.51 2.68
N ASP A 97 -5.96 0.57 3.18
CA ASP A 97 -4.57 0.79 3.50
C ASP A 97 -4.48 1.16 4.98
N THR A 98 -3.63 0.46 5.73
CA THR A 98 -3.50 0.65 7.17
C THR A 98 -2.14 0.20 7.68
N GLY A 99 -1.61 1.00 8.61
CA GLY A 99 -0.33 0.73 9.26
C GLY A 99 -0.40 0.93 10.77
N CYS A 100 0.46 0.23 11.48
CA CYS A 100 0.59 0.40 12.92
C CYS A 100 2.05 0.40 13.38
N ARG A 101 2.27 1.00 14.58
CA ARG A 101 3.52 0.92 15.32
C ARG A 101 3.33 0.00 16.53
N LEU A 102 4.16 -1.02 16.63
CA LEU A 102 4.23 -1.93 17.78
C LEU A 102 5.67 -1.97 18.30
N ASP A 103 5.86 -1.78 19.61
CA ASP A 103 7.18 -1.76 20.26
C ASP A 103 8.19 -0.82 19.57
N GLY A 104 7.69 0.30 19.04
CA GLY A 104 8.49 1.33 18.37
C GLY A 104 8.91 1.00 16.94
N TRP A 105 8.30 -0.02 16.30
CA TRP A 105 8.54 -0.40 14.91
C TRP A 105 7.25 -0.40 14.10
N CYS A 106 7.33 0.05 12.85
CA CYS A 106 6.20 0.20 11.95
C CYS A 106 6.03 -1.01 11.04
N GLY A 107 4.77 -1.30 10.71
CA GLY A 107 4.35 -2.15 9.61
C GLY A 107 3.22 -1.46 8.87
N ASP A 108 3.19 -1.60 7.54
CA ASP A 108 2.26 -0.94 6.64
C ASP A 108 1.87 -1.86 5.50
N SER A 109 0.60 -1.83 5.08
CA SER A 109 0.11 -2.65 3.97
C SER A 109 -1.22 -2.14 3.44
N ALA A 110 -1.40 -2.27 2.12
CA ALA A 110 -2.66 -1.97 1.45
C ALA A 110 -3.15 -3.16 0.62
N TRP A 111 -4.46 -3.32 0.57
CA TRP A 111 -5.09 -4.37 -0.20
C TRP A 111 -6.38 -3.89 -0.87
N THR A 112 -6.58 -4.29 -2.13
CA THR A 112 -7.82 -4.03 -2.88
C THR A 112 -8.74 -5.23 -2.78
N TYR A 113 -9.99 -5.00 -2.39
CA TYR A 113 -11.03 -6.01 -2.24
C TYR A 113 -12.17 -5.77 -3.22
N ALA A 114 -12.72 -6.85 -3.79
CA ALA A 114 -13.96 -6.82 -4.55
C ALA A 114 -15.17 -6.91 -3.61
N VAL A 115 -16.21 -6.11 -3.86
CA VAL A 115 -17.47 -6.16 -3.14
C VAL A 115 -18.50 -6.93 -3.99
N GLY A 116 -18.68 -8.21 -3.70
CA GLY A 116 -19.48 -9.10 -4.53
C GLY A 116 -18.84 -9.33 -5.91
N GLU A 117 -19.67 -9.45 -6.95
CA GLU A 117 -19.20 -9.58 -8.33
C GLU A 117 -18.83 -8.22 -8.91
N VAL A 118 -17.61 -8.11 -9.43
CA VAL A 118 -17.08 -6.91 -10.09
C VAL A 118 -16.99 -7.09 -11.59
N SER A 119 -16.87 -5.98 -12.33
CA SER A 119 -16.69 -6.01 -13.78
C SER A 119 -15.42 -6.77 -14.19
N GLU A 120 -15.35 -7.24 -15.44
CA GLU A 120 -14.15 -7.89 -15.98
C GLU A 120 -12.94 -6.95 -15.96
N GLU A 121 -13.16 -5.66 -16.27
CA GLU A 121 -12.12 -4.62 -16.17
C GLU A 121 -11.55 -4.51 -14.75
N CYS A 122 -12.41 -4.45 -13.72
CA CYS A 122 -11.97 -4.39 -12.33
C CYS A 122 -11.24 -5.67 -11.90
N ARG A 123 -11.72 -6.84 -12.35
CA ARG A 123 -11.08 -8.12 -12.04
C ARG A 123 -9.68 -8.21 -12.62
N GLU A 124 -9.53 -7.80 -13.89
CA GLU A 124 -8.25 -7.78 -14.56
C GLU A 124 -7.31 -6.74 -13.95
N LEU A 125 -7.81 -5.55 -13.61
CA LEU A 125 -7.04 -4.50 -12.94
C LEU A 125 -6.51 -4.97 -11.57
N MET A 126 -7.36 -5.63 -10.77
CA MET A 126 -6.97 -6.20 -9.47
C MET A 126 -5.90 -7.28 -9.65
N ARG A 127 -6.05 -8.16 -10.65
CA ARG A 127 -5.06 -9.20 -10.96
C ARG A 127 -3.71 -8.60 -11.30
N VAL A 128 -3.69 -7.61 -12.22
CA VAL A 128 -2.45 -6.95 -12.66
C VAL A 128 -1.80 -6.18 -11.51
N GLY A 129 -2.58 -5.48 -10.68
CA GLY A 129 -2.05 -4.76 -9.51
C GLY A 129 -1.39 -5.70 -8.50
N GLN A 130 -2.02 -6.82 -8.17
CA GLN A 130 -1.48 -7.82 -7.27
C GLN A 130 -0.22 -8.49 -7.87
N GLU A 131 -0.28 -8.93 -9.12
CA GLU A 131 0.86 -9.51 -9.81
C GLU A 131 2.05 -8.55 -9.91
N ASN A 132 1.78 -7.24 -10.02
CA ASN A 132 2.83 -6.23 -10.05
C ASN A 132 3.56 -6.11 -8.71
N LEU A 133 2.85 -6.21 -7.58
CA LEU A 133 3.46 -6.27 -6.25
C LEU A 133 4.30 -7.57 -6.10
N GLU A 134 3.76 -8.71 -6.47
CA GLU A 134 4.46 -9.99 -6.43
C GLU A 134 5.71 -10.00 -7.34
N LEU A 135 5.60 -9.38 -8.52
CA LEU A 135 6.73 -9.16 -9.43
C LEU A 135 7.82 -8.33 -8.76
N ALA A 136 7.47 -7.20 -8.15
CA ALA A 136 8.41 -6.33 -7.47
C ALA A 136 9.18 -7.06 -6.36
N ILE A 137 8.47 -7.81 -5.50
CA ILE A 137 9.06 -8.59 -4.41
C ILE A 137 10.02 -9.65 -4.97
N ARG A 138 9.62 -10.39 -5.98
CA ARG A 138 10.47 -11.40 -6.62
C ARG A 138 11.71 -10.79 -7.26
N GLU A 139 11.55 -9.68 -7.98
CA GLU A 139 12.65 -9.02 -8.70
C GLU A 139 13.58 -8.26 -7.75
N MET A 140 13.10 -7.84 -6.57
CA MET A 140 13.95 -7.30 -5.49
C MET A 140 15.06 -8.29 -5.08
N GLY A 141 14.77 -9.59 -5.11
CA GLY A 141 15.77 -10.65 -4.83
C GLY A 141 16.72 -11.00 -5.99
N ARG A 142 16.48 -10.44 -7.18
CA ARG A 142 17.21 -10.78 -8.41
C ARG A 142 17.94 -9.61 -9.06
N SER A 143 17.68 -8.41 -8.59
CA SER A 143 18.22 -7.16 -9.14
C SER A 143 19.27 -6.57 -8.19
N GLU A 144 20.17 -5.74 -8.70
CA GLU A 144 21.16 -5.05 -7.88
C GLU A 144 20.64 -3.69 -7.37
N ARG A 145 19.73 -3.07 -8.14
CA ARG A 145 19.22 -1.73 -7.89
C ARG A 145 17.72 -1.67 -8.06
N TRP A 146 17.11 -0.74 -7.33
CA TRP A 146 15.66 -0.54 -7.40
C TRP A 146 15.16 -0.13 -8.79
N SER A 147 15.92 0.68 -9.53
CA SER A 147 15.53 1.09 -10.89
C SER A 147 15.25 -0.09 -11.83
N GLN A 148 15.97 -1.20 -11.66
CA GLN A 148 15.76 -2.42 -12.44
C GLN A 148 14.44 -3.13 -12.10
N VAL A 149 14.02 -3.06 -10.84
CA VAL A 149 12.71 -3.55 -10.39
C VAL A 149 11.60 -2.66 -10.92
N ALA A 150 11.74 -1.33 -10.74
CA ALA A 150 10.77 -0.34 -11.20
C ALA A 150 10.51 -0.39 -12.72
N GLU A 151 11.54 -0.65 -13.52
CA GLU A 151 11.42 -0.82 -14.97
C GLU A 151 10.51 -2.01 -15.33
N LYS A 152 10.69 -3.14 -14.64
CA LYS A 152 9.88 -4.33 -14.84
C LYS A 152 8.43 -4.13 -14.39
N MET A 153 8.24 -3.44 -13.25
CA MET A 153 6.92 -3.07 -12.73
C MET A 153 6.15 -2.20 -13.73
N GLU A 154 6.78 -1.14 -14.21
CA GLU A 154 6.19 -0.21 -15.18
C GLU A 154 5.84 -0.93 -16.50
N SER A 155 6.75 -1.77 -17.01
CA SER A 155 6.52 -2.54 -18.24
C SER A 155 5.35 -3.53 -18.07
N HIS A 156 5.27 -4.26 -16.95
CA HIS A 156 4.18 -5.18 -16.68
C HIS A 156 2.80 -4.49 -16.71
N VAL A 157 2.68 -3.34 -16.05
CA VAL A 157 1.42 -2.57 -16.02
C VAL A 157 1.07 -2.05 -17.42
N ARG A 158 2.04 -1.44 -18.11
CA ARG A 158 1.84 -0.89 -19.46
C ARG A 158 1.45 -1.97 -20.47
N ASP A 159 2.13 -3.11 -20.45
CA ASP A 159 1.91 -4.20 -21.39
C ASP A 159 0.56 -4.89 -21.14
N SER A 160 0.00 -4.73 -19.93
CA SER A 160 -1.36 -5.13 -19.56
C SER A 160 -2.45 -4.09 -19.97
N GLY A 161 -2.05 -2.96 -20.58
CA GLY A 161 -2.99 -1.92 -21.04
C GLY A 161 -3.44 -0.93 -19.96
N PHE A 162 -2.78 -0.91 -18.80
CA PHE A 162 -3.05 -0.03 -17.66
C PHE A 162 -1.96 1.04 -17.47
N SER A 163 -2.13 1.91 -16.48
CA SER A 163 -1.20 3.01 -16.19
C SER A 163 -0.72 2.98 -14.74
N VAL A 164 0.59 3.20 -14.55
CA VAL A 164 1.17 3.40 -13.21
C VAL A 164 0.90 4.83 -12.73
N VAL A 165 0.50 4.98 -11.48
CA VAL A 165 0.43 6.30 -10.82
C VAL A 165 1.84 6.78 -10.50
N GLU A 166 2.17 8.02 -10.92
CA GLU A 166 3.52 8.57 -10.76
C GLU A 166 3.64 9.64 -9.64
N GLN A 167 2.51 10.10 -9.09
CA GLN A 167 2.51 11.17 -8.08
C GLN A 167 2.71 10.65 -6.65
N PHE A 168 2.52 9.36 -6.43
CA PHE A 168 2.72 8.67 -5.17
C PHE A 168 3.65 7.49 -5.39
N VAL A 169 4.48 7.22 -4.39
CA VAL A 169 5.54 6.22 -4.47
C VAL A 169 5.72 5.56 -3.12
N GLY A 170 6.20 4.35 -3.11
CA GLY A 170 6.58 3.65 -1.90
C GLY A 170 7.76 4.31 -1.17
N HIS A 171 8.10 3.78 -0.02
CA HIS A 171 9.07 4.39 0.87
C HIS A 171 9.86 3.36 1.68
N GLY A 172 10.98 3.79 2.24
CA GLY A 172 11.61 3.07 3.34
C GLY A 172 10.70 3.11 4.57
N ILE A 173 10.77 2.10 5.42
CA ILE A 173 9.98 2.01 6.64
C ILE A 173 10.81 1.39 7.76
N GLY A 174 10.53 1.78 9.00
CA GLY A 174 11.28 1.30 10.14
C GLY A 174 10.72 1.77 11.46
N ARG A 175 11.40 2.67 12.14
CA ARG A 175 10.87 3.34 13.33
C ARG A 175 9.87 4.43 12.99
N GLU A 176 10.03 5.04 11.82
CA GLU A 176 9.05 5.94 11.26
C GLU A 176 8.35 5.25 10.08
N MET A 177 7.10 5.65 9.83
CA MET A 177 6.31 5.16 8.71
C MET A 177 7.02 5.47 7.39
N HIS A 178 7.42 6.72 7.20
CA HIS A 178 8.14 7.16 6.01
C HIS A 178 9.62 7.42 6.33
N GLU A 179 10.47 6.56 5.81
CA GLU A 179 11.93 6.71 5.83
C GLU A 179 12.49 6.77 4.40
N ASP A 180 13.77 7.16 4.25
CA ASP A 180 14.48 6.95 2.99
C ASP A 180 14.64 5.43 2.70
N PRO A 181 14.63 5.04 1.41
CA PRO A 181 14.51 5.83 0.21
C PRO A 181 13.05 6.01 -0.26
N GLN A 182 12.81 6.89 -1.24
CA GLN A 182 11.60 6.79 -2.07
C GLN A 182 11.67 5.54 -2.95
N VAL A 183 10.54 4.88 -3.15
CA VAL A 183 10.42 3.58 -3.83
C VAL A 183 9.42 3.71 -5.00
N PRO A 184 9.78 4.39 -6.12
CA PRO A 184 8.89 4.55 -7.26
C PRO A 184 8.61 3.23 -7.97
N ASN A 185 7.38 3.09 -8.49
CA ASN A 185 6.92 1.93 -9.27
C ASN A 185 7.13 2.11 -10.78
N PHE A 186 7.94 3.10 -11.17
CA PHE A 186 8.23 3.50 -12.55
C PHE A 186 9.62 4.11 -12.62
N VAL A 187 10.18 4.19 -13.84
CA VAL A 187 11.50 4.80 -14.08
C VAL A 187 11.36 6.29 -14.40
N SER A 188 12.07 7.10 -13.65
CA SER A 188 12.15 8.55 -13.88
C SER A 188 13.59 9.05 -13.83
N LYS A 189 13.84 10.27 -14.34
CA LYS A 189 15.14 10.92 -14.18
C LYS A 189 15.53 11.14 -12.72
N GLN A 190 14.54 11.33 -11.84
CA GLN A 190 14.76 11.47 -10.41
C GLN A 190 15.20 10.14 -9.80
N LEU A 191 14.48 9.06 -10.09
CA LEU A 191 14.87 7.71 -9.62
C LEU A 191 16.31 7.39 -10.04
N LEU A 192 16.66 7.57 -11.31
CA LEU A 192 18.01 7.26 -11.81
C LEU A 192 19.12 8.05 -11.13
N ARG A 193 18.82 9.27 -10.61
CA ARG A 193 19.79 10.08 -9.84
C ARG A 193 19.91 9.66 -8.38
N GLN A 194 18.84 9.11 -7.81
CA GLN A 194 18.73 8.73 -6.40
C GLN A 194 18.62 7.21 -6.21
N ASP A 195 18.92 6.46 -7.26
CA ASP A 195 18.80 5.01 -7.28
C ASP A 195 19.66 4.36 -6.19
N PHE A 196 19.10 3.34 -5.58
CA PHE A 196 19.74 2.66 -4.44
C PHE A 196 19.94 1.17 -4.69
N ARG A 197 20.92 0.62 -3.96
CA ARG A 197 21.24 -0.81 -4.03
C ARG A 197 20.31 -1.61 -3.13
N LEU A 198 19.96 -2.80 -3.62
CA LEU A 198 19.17 -3.79 -2.88
C LEU A 198 20.13 -4.64 -2.05
N VAL A 199 20.26 -4.33 -0.77
CA VAL A 199 21.21 -4.96 0.15
C VAL A 199 20.48 -5.47 1.39
N PRO A 200 20.99 -6.52 2.06
CA PRO A 200 20.43 -7.01 3.32
C PRO A 200 20.28 -5.90 4.36
N GLY A 201 19.18 -5.92 5.09
CA GLY A 201 18.79 -4.92 6.07
C GLY A 201 17.92 -3.78 5.53
N LEU A 202 17.76 -3.66 4.21
CA LEU A 202 16.83 -2.72 3.60
C LEU A 202 15.39 -3.18 3.86
N VAL A 203 14.51 -2.27 4.33
CA VAL A 203 13.08 -2.56 4.50
C VAL A 203 12.27 -1.48 3.80
N LEU A 204 11.37 -1.88 2.92
CA LEU A 204 10.60 -1.04 2.04
C LEU A 204 9.10 -1.32 2.14
N ALA A 205 8.28 -0.27 2.08
CA ALA A 205 6.91 -0.33 1.65
C ALA A 205 6.90 -0.31 0.12
N ILE A 206 6.49 -1.43 -0.49
CA ILE A 206 6.37 -1.57 -1.95
C ILE A 206 4.89 -1.52 -2.27
N GLU A 207 4.45 -0.46 -2.94
CA GLU A 207 3.03 -0.10 -3.04
C GLU A 207 2.61 0.33 -4.45
N PRO A 208 2.53 -0.57 -5.42
CA PRO A 208 2.03 -0.22 -6.74
C PRO A 208 0.58 0.26 -6.70
N MET A 209 0.36 1.44 -7.28
CA MET A 209 -0.94 2.00 -7.60
C MET A 209 -1.14 1.95 -9.11
N VAL A 210 -2.21 1.28 -9.57
CA VAL A 210 -2.47 1.04 -10.99
C VAL A 210 -3.86 1.55 -11.35
N ASN A 211 -3.93 2.40 -12.39
CA ASN A 211 -5.16 2.96 -12.92
C ASN A 211 -5.63 2.19 -14.17
N ALA A 212 -6.94 1.94 -14.27
CA ALA A 212 -7.54 1.39 -15.48
C ALA A 212 -7.44 2.33 -16.67
N GLY A 213 -7.40 3.64 -16.43
CA GLY A 213 -7.28 4.70 -17.43
C GLY A 213 -5.91 5.36 -17.44
N GLY A 214 -5.93 6.70 -17.55
CA GLY A 214 -4.72 7.52 -17.57
C GLY A 214 -4.03 7.62 -16.20
N LYS A 215 -2.75 7.92 -16.20
CA LYS A 215 -1.92 8.02 -14.97
C LYS A 215 -2.20 9.27 -14.12
N THR A 216 -2.95 10.24 -14.64
CA THR A 216 -3.15 11.53 -13.95
C THR A 216 -4.22 11.42 -12.87
N VAL A 217 -3.89 11.99 -11.71
CA VAL A 217 -4.76 12.00 -10.54
C VAL A 217 -4.99 13.45 -10.04
N ARG A 218 -5.92 13.63 -9.12
CA ARG A 218 -6.15 14.91 -8.42
C ARG A 218 -6.53 14.67 -6.96
N ILE A 219 -6.19 15.64 -6.12
CA ILE A 219 -6.59 15.65 -4.72
C ILE A 219 -7.95 16.34 -4.61
N LEU A 220 -8.87 15.78 -3.84
CA LEU A 220 -10.20 16.31 -3.61
C LEU A 220 -10.19 17.49 -2.59
N SER A 221 -11.36 18.10 -2.40
CA SER A 221 -11.52 19.26 -1.51
C SER A 221 -11.35 18.95 -0.01
N ASP A 222 -11.39 17.68 0.36
CA ASP A 222 -11.06 17.20 1.71
C ASP A 222 -9.55 17.26 2.01
N HIS A 223 -8.72 17.55 1.00
CA HIS A 223 -7.27 17.68 1.03
C HIS A 223 -6.48 16.38 1.23
N TRP A 224 -7.17 15.23 1.16
CA TRP A 224 -6.59 13.90 1.34
C TRP A 224 -6.91 12.97 0.18
N THR A 225 -8.19 12.73 -0.08
CA THR A 225 -8.61 11.75 -1.08
C THR A 225 -8.05 12.08 -2.46
N VAL A 226 -7.35 11.12 -3.02
CA VAL A 226 -6.78 11.18 -4.36
C VAL A 226 -7.64 10.36 -5.30
N GLU A 227 -8.08 10.93 -6.41
CA GLU A 227 -8.87 10.21 -7.42
C GLU A 227 -8.25 10.31 -8.82
N THR A 228 -8.57 9.35 -9.68
CA THR A 228 -8.23 9.41 -11.10
C THR A 228 -8.96 10.55 -11.79
N ARG A 229 -8.28 11.27 -12.70
CA ARG A 229 -8.92 12.41 -13.39
C ARG A 229 -10.02 11.97 -14.36
N ASP A 230 -9.89 10.79 -14.93
CA ASP A 230 -10.84 10.22 -15.89
C ASP A 230 -11.97 9.43 -15.23
N LYS A 231 -11.97 9.33 -13.90
CA LYS A 231 -12.96 8.60 -13.11
C LYS A 231 -13.02 7.09 -13.39
N ARG A 232 -11.97 6.54 -14.00
CA ARG A 232 -11.83 5.09 -14.16
C ARG A 232 -11.24 4.46 -12.90
N PRO A 233 -11.50 3.17 -12.65
CA PRO A 233 -11.05 2.49 -11.44
C PRO A 233 -9.54 2.51 -11.24
N SER A 234 -9.12 2.45 -9.98
CA SER A 234 -7.73 2.29 -9.55
C SER A 234 -7.62 1.19 -8.50
N VAL A 235 -6.46 0.55 -8.43
CA VAL A 235 -6.11 -0.43 -7.40
C VAL A 235 -4.83 -0.03 -6.69
N HIS A 236 -4.72 -0.46 -5.44
CA HIS A 236 -3.55 -0.29 -4.59
C HIS A 236 -3.29 -1.61 -3.87
N PHE A 237 -2.07 -2.11 -3.96
CA PHE A 237 -1.57 -3.27 -3.23
C PHE A 237 -0.24 -2.92 -2.61
N GLU A 238 -0.01 -3.35 -1.39
CA GLU A 238 1.21 -3.02 -0.68
C GLU A 238 1.62 -4.10 0.30
N HIS A 239 2.92 -4.25 0.44
CA HIS A 239 3.55 -4.98 1.55
C HIS A 239 4.78 -4.24 2.09
N THR A 240 4.99 -4.34 3.40
CA THR A 240 6.31 -4.11 4.01
C THR A 240 7.19 -5.31 3.73
N VAL A 241 8.31 -5.09 3.03
CA VAL A 241 9.23 -6.15 2.57
C VAL A 241 10.66 -5.86 3.04
N ALA A 242 11.27 -6.82 3.73
CA ALA A 242 12.67 -6.77 4.12
C ALA A 242 13.57 -7.53 3.15
N MET A 243 14.70 -6.93 2.74
CA MET A 243 15.78 -7.67 2.11
C MET A 243 16.61 -8.35 3.19
N THR A 244 16.68 -9.66 3.17
CA THR A 244 17.49 -10.47 4.08
C THR A 244 18.66 -11.14 3.34
N ASP A 245 19.58 -11.78 4.07
CA ASP A 245 20.65 -12.58 3.46
C ASP A 245 20.12 -13.77 2.63
N GLN A 246 18.87 -14.17 2.86
CA GLN A 246 18.19 -15.24 2.12
C GLN A 246 17.28 -14.72 0.99
N GLY A 247 17.25 -13.41 0.77
CA GLY A 247 16.39 -12.74 -0.20
C GLY A 247 15.24 -11.96 0.45
N PRO A 248 14.27 -11.49 -0.36
CA PRO A 248 13.14 -10.74 0.12
C PRO A 248 12.24 -11.55 1.06
N SER A 249 11.79 -10.90 2.14
CA SER A 249 10.86 -11.47 3.12
C SER A 249 9.73 -10.49 3.37
N ILE A 250 8.49 -10.91 3.13
CA ILE A 250 7.30 -10.12 3.42
C ILE A 250 7.08 -10.10 4.92
N LEU A 251 6.88 -8.93 5.50
CA LEU A 251 6.64 -8.78 6.94
C LEU A 251 5.15 -8.68 7.28
N THR A 252 4.29 -8.42 6.28
CA THR A 252 2.85 -8.15 6.42
C THR A 252 1.96 -9.23 5.78
N ASP A 253 2.47 -10.45 5.56
CA ASP A 253 1.68 -11.60 5.07
C ASP A 253 1.03 -12.42 6.19
N GLY A 254 1.43 -12.17 7.43
CA GLY A 254 0.90 -12.88 8.61
C GLY A 254 1.58 -14.21 8.93
N SER A 255 2.73 -14.47 8.30
CA SER A 255 3.58 -15.66 8.58
C SER A 255 4.41 -15.51 9.86
#